data_c14ec673c7b994f87a00de00a390b755
#
_entry.id   c14ec673c7b994f87a00de00a390b755
#
_cell.length_a   1.000
_cell.length_b   1.000
_cell.length_c   1.000
_cell.angle_alpha   90.00
_cell.angle_beta   90.00
_cell.angle_gamma   90.00
#
_symmetry.space_group_name_H-M   'P 1'
#
loop_
_entity.id
_entity.type
_entity.pdbx_description
1 polymer ?
#
loop_
_entity_poly.entity_id
_entity_poly.type
_entity_poly.pdbx_seq_one_letter_code
_entity_poly.pdbx_strand_id
1 'polypeptide(L)'
;MIVQKTSIQDLLIIQPRVFSDDRGYFYESYNKETFLKLGLDLNFVQDNQSLSQKGVLRGLHFQNPPFAQGKLVRVIKGSVLDIAVDIRSKSPTYGQYEKVILSGENKTMFWIPPGFAHGFITLEDDTIFNYKCTVEYNKESEGALLWKDPTLTIDWNLDNPIESKKYPATELLEKLLLNKCHNKNI
;
A
#
# COMPACT_ATOMS: atom_id res chain seq x y z
N MET A 1 17.03 5.18 11.26
CA MET A 1 15.91 5.09 10.30
C MET A 1 16.04 6.26 9.35
N ILE A 2 15.84 6.07 8.05
CA ILE A 2 15.89 7.09 7.01
C ILE A 2 14.52 7.14 6.34
N VAL A 3 13.99 8.36 6.14
CA VAL A 3 12.73 8.59 5.43
C VAL A 3 13.03 9.30 4.12
N GLN A 4 12.57 8.72 3.01
CA GLN A 4 12.72 9.27 1.66
C GLN A 4 11.33 9.65 1.14
N LYS A 5 11.21 10.86 0.61
CA LYS A 5 10.02 11.32 -0.10
C LYS A 5 10.01 10.72 -1.50
N THR A 6 8.82 10.38 -1.98
CA THR A 6 8.61 9.98 -3.39
C THR A 6 8.25 11.20 -4.25
N SER A 7 7.98 10.97 -5.53
CA SER A 7 7.46 12.00 -6.44
C SER A 7 6.03 12.43 -6.10
N ILE A 8 5.27 11.58 -5.38
CA ILE A 8 3.89 11.82 -4.96
C ILE A 8 3.88 12.25 -3.50
N GLN A 9 3.29 13.41 -3.23
CA GLN A 9 3.24 13.97 -1.89
C GLN A 9 2.61 12.99 -0.88
N ASP A 10 3.21 12.91 0.30
CA ASP A 10 2.82 12.12 1.47
C ASP A 10 3.13 10.60 1.38
N LEU A 11 3.48 10.07 0.20
CA LEU A 11 4.04 8.72 0.08
C LEU A 11 5.51 8.73 0.52
N LEU A 12 5.88 7.79 1.42
CA LEU A 12 7.23 7.75 1.99
C LEU A 12 7.81 6.35 1.95
N ILE A 13 9.06 6.26 1.49
CA ILE A 13 9.88 5.07 1.60
C ILE A 13 10.69 5.17 2.88
N ILE A 14 10.63 4.15 3.72
CA ILE A 14 11.26 4.13 5.04
C ILE A 14 12.28 3.00 5.11
N GLN A 15 13.54 3.35 5.40
CA GLN A 15 14.63 2.42 5.59
C GLN A 15 14.94 2.32 7.10
N PRO A 16 14.69 1.17 7.75
CA PRO A 16 15.02 0.98 9.14
C PRO A 16 16.53 0.90 9.34
N ARG A 17 16.98 1.20 10.55
CA ARG A 17 18.34 0.86 10.96
C ARG A 17 18.38 -0.61 11.33
N VAL A 18 19.14 -1.40 10.60
CA VAL A 18 19.34 -2.84 10.85
C VAL A 18 20.63 -3.05 11.60
N PHE A 19 20.61 -3.87 12.63
CA PHE A 19 21.76 -4.32 13.42
C PHE A 19 21.96 -5.81 13.14
N SER A 20 23.12 -6.18 12.64
CA SER A 20 23.46 -7.57 12.30
C SER A 20 24.63 -8.05 13.12
N ASP A 21 24.60 -9.33 13.57
CA ASP A 21 25.67 -10.07 14.22
C ASP A 21 25.62 -11.55 13.82
N ASP A 22 26.44 -12.40 14.43
CA ASP A 22 26.54 -13.84 14.13
C ASP A 22 25.23 -14.63 14.42
N ARG A 23 24.26 -14.05 15.13
CA ARG A 23 22.94 -14.62 15.40
C ARG A 23 21.90 -14.27 14.35
N GLY A 24 22.19 -13.29 13.46
CA GLY A 24 21.28 -12.75 12.47
C GLY A 24 21.14 -11.24 12.54
N TYR A 25 19.91 -10.72 12.52
CA TYR A 25 19.68 -9.28 12.54
C TYR A 25 18.53 -8.89 13.47
N PHE A 26 18.58 -7.64 13.92
CA PHE A 26 17.50 -6.98 14.65
C PHE A 26 17.23 -5.60 14.05
N TYR A 27 15.96 -5.20 13.97
CA TYR A 27 15.56 -3.82 13.71
C TYR A 27 14.17 -3.52 14.28
N GLU A 28 13.92 -2.27 14.61
CA GLU A 28 12.59 -1.79 14.93
C GLU A 28 11.80 -1.58 13.65
N SER A 29 10.76 -2.37 13.40
CA SER A 29 9.87 -2.18 12.25
C SER A 29 8.83 -1.08 12.49
N TYR A 30 8.55 -0.78 13.75
CA TYR A 30 7.74 0.36 14.19
C TYR A 30 8.06 0.70 15.64
N ASN A 31 8.24 1.98 15.90
CA ASN A 31 8.33 2.54 17.23
C ASN A 31 7.69 3.93 17.17
N LYS A 32 6.63 4.15 17.95
CA LYS A 32 5.83 5.38 17.91
C LYS A 32 6.68 6.65 18.13
N GLU A 33 7.58 6.62 19.13
CA GLU A 33 8.43 7.76 19.43
C GLU A 33 9.44 8.05 18.32
N THR A 34 10.03 7.01 17.73
CA THR A 34 10.96 7.12 16.60
C THR A 34 10.26 7.72 15.37
N PHE A 35 9.03 7.25 15.05
CA PHE A 35 8.24 7.80 13.94
C PHE A 35 7.83 9.25 14.20
N LEU A 36 7.42 9.58 15.42
CA LEU A 36 7.08 10.95 15.80
C LEU A 36 8.28 11.92 15.63
N LYS A 37 9.47 11.51 16.02
CA LYS A 37 10.72 12.29 15.81
C LYS A 37 11.03 12.51 14.31
N LEU A 38 10.53 11.64 13.44
CA LEU A 38 10.64 11.77 11.98
C LEU A 38 9.50 12.60 11.36
N GLY A 39 8.61 13.17 12.19
CA GLY A 39 7.46 13.95 11.75
C GLY A 39 6.25 13.10 11.35
N LEU A 40 6.25 11.81 11.71
CA LEU A 40 5.20 10.86 11.37
C LEU A 40 4.41 10.49 12.65
N ASP A 41 3.38 11.27 12.96
CA ASP A 41 2.46 10.94 14.06
C ASP A 41 1.44 9.90 13.60
N LEU A 42 1.85 8.64 13.63
CA LEU A 42 1.05 7.52 13.16
C LEU A 42 0.54 6.70 14.35
N ASN A 43 -0.76 6.47 14.39
CA ASN A 43 -1.38 5.58 15.34
C ASN A 43 -2.00 4.40 14.60
N PHE A 44 -1.57 3.17 14.93
CA PHE A 44 -2.05 1.97 14.28
C PHE A 44 -2.98 1.18 15.21
N VAL A 45 -4.11 0.75 14.68
CA VAL A 45 -5.18 0.04 15.40
C VAL A 45 -5.38 -1.40 14.91
N GLN A 46 -4.80 -1.75 13.73
CA GLN A 46 -4.93 -3.08 13.15
C GLN A 46 -3.60 -3.49 12.51
N ASP A 47 -3.24 -4.76 12.63
CA ASP A 47 -2.04 -5.38 12.05
C ASP A 47 -2.44 -6.63 11.28
N ASN A 48 -2.01 -6.74 10.02
CA ASN A 48 -2.42 -7.80 9.11
C ASN A 48 -1.20 -8.50 8.52
N GLN A 49 -1.36 -9.80 8.27
CA GLN A 49 -0.35 -10.59 7.58
C GLN A 49 -0.99 -11.49 6.53
N SER A 50 -0.34 -11.63 5.39
CA SER A 50 -0.72 -12.59 4.37
C SER A 50 0.48 -13.40 3.91
N LEU A 51 0.22 -14.65 3.48
CA LEU A 51 1.16 -15.48 2.73
C LEU A 51 0.62 -15.66 1.32
N SER A 52 1.48 -15.54 0.33
CA SER A 52 1.11 -15.65 -1.08
C SER A 52 2.21 -16.30 -1.90
N GLN A 53 1.81 -17.06 -2.92
CA GLN A 53 2.72 -17.63 -3.90
C GLN A 53 3.12 -16.59 -4.94
N LYS A 54 4.18 -16.82 -5.68
CA LYS A 54 4.63 -15.97 -6.78
C LYS A 54 3.49 -15.68 -7.77
N GLY A 55 3.38 -14.43 -8.22
CA GLY A 55 2.38 -13.99 -9.19
C GLY A 55 1.00 -13.68 -8.60
N VAL A 56 0.80 -13.84 -7.29
CA VAL A 56 -0.47 -13.42 -6.65
C VAL A 56 -0.53 -11.89 -6.62
N LEU A 57 -1.61 -11.34 -7.18
CA LEU A 57 -1.94 -9.92 -7.12
C LEU A 57 -3.05 -9.69 -6.07
N ARG A 58 -2.81 -8.73 -5.18
CA ARG A 58 -3.79 -8.23 -4.20
C ARG A 58 -3.91 -6.72 -4.36
N GLY A 59 -5.06 -6.23 -4.75
CA GLY A 59 -5.29 -4.80 -4.96
C GLY A 59 -6.18 -4.52 -6.18
N LEU A 60 -6.31 -3.28 -6.54
CA LEU A 60 -5.93 -2.06 -5.81
C LEU A 60 -7.05 -1.69 -4.83
N HIS A 61 -6.83 -1.84 -3.53
CA HIS A 61 -7.86 -1.66 -2.50
C HIS A 61 -7.69 -0.35 -1.73
N PHE A 62 -8.82 0.25 -1.35
CA PHE A 62 -8.88 1.42 -0.47
C PHE A 62 -10.14 1.35 0.40
N GLN A 63 -10.23 2.25 1.38
CA GLN A 63 -11.47 2.53 2.08
C GLN A 63 -11.85 4.00 1.91
N ASN A 64 -13.14 4.25 1.73
CA ASN A 64 -13.70 5.60 1.66
C ASN A 64 -13.83 6.22 3.07
N PRO A 65 -13.82 7.56 3.19
CA PRO A 65 -14.19 8.21 4.45
C PRO A 65 -15.58 7.76 4.95
N PRO A 66 -15.78 7.67 6.27
CA PRO A 66 -14.87 8.08 7.34
C PRO A 66 -13.80 7.04 7.72
N PHE A 67 -13.76 5.89 7.07
CA PHE A 67 -12.85 4.77 7.38
C PHE A 67 -11.62 4.69 6.47
N ALA A 68 -11.22 5.82 5.85
CA ALA A 68 -10.03 5.86 5.01
C ALA A 68 -8.77 5.47 5.80
N GLN A 69 -8.06 4.43 5.33
CA GLN A 69 -6.91 3.85 6.03
C GLN A 69 -5.58 4.38 5.49
N GLY A 70 -4.69 4.79 6.41
CA GLY A 70 -3.27 4.82 6.14
C GLY A 70 -2.65 3.44 6.42
N LYS A 71 -1.64 3.04 5.65
CA LYS A 71 -1.00 1.72 5.74
C LYS A 71 0.52 1.87 5.82
N LEU A 72 1.14 1.21 6.80
CA LEU A 72 2.59 1.00 6.83
C LEU A 72 2.86 -0.45 6.44
N VAL A 73 3.42 -0.66 5.25
CA VAL A 73 3.58 -1.99 4.66
C VAL A 73 5.05 -2.42 4.61
N ARG A 74 5.29 -3.72 4.71
CA ARG A 74 6.62 -4.34 4.58
C ARG A 74 6.53 -5.81 4.21
N VAL A 75 7.63 -6.38 3.75
CA VAL A 75 7.78 -7.81 3.53
C VAL A 75 8.63 -8.43 4.64
N ILE A 76 8.20 -9.56 5.19
CA ILE A 76 8.94 -10.33 6.20
C ILE A 76 9.84 -11.37 5.52
N LYS A 77 9.29 -12.09 4.52
CA LYS A 77 9.98 -13.10 3.72
C LYS A 77 9.56 -12.96 2.25
N GLY A 78 10.46 -13.17 1.32
CA GLY A 78 10.23 -13.02 -0.12
C GLY A 78 10.25 -11.56 -0.57
N SER A 79 9.60 -11.26 -1.69
CA SER A 79 9.57 -9.92 -2.27
C SER A 79 8.27 -9.62 -3.01
N VAL A 80 7.92 -8.33 -3.10
CA VAL A 80 6.76 -7.83 -3.84
C VAL A 80 7.13 -6.59 -4.65
N LEU A 81 6.43 -6.37 -5.75
CA LEU A 81 6.26 -5.05 -6.35
C LEU A 81 5.01 -4.42 -5.73
N ASP A 82 5.20 -3.42 -4.90
CA ASP A 82 4.14 -2.68 -4.18
C ASP A 82 3.77 -1.41 -4.93
N ILE A 83 2.48 -1.11 -5.02
CA ILE A 83 1.95 0.01 -5.81
C ILE A 83 0.93 0.80 -5.00
N ALA A 84 1.12 2.11 -4.96
CA ALA A 84 0.18 3.06 -4.38
C ALA A 84 -0.26 4.09 -5.42
N VAL A 85 -1.57 4.19 -5.68
CA VAL A 85 -2.18 5.11 -6.65
C VAL A 85 -2.86 6.25 -5.91
N ASP A 86 -2.55 7.49 -6.23
CA ASP A 86 -3.23 8.66 -5.67
C ASP A 86 -4.67 8.76 -6.20
N ILE A 87 -5.65 8.59 -5.31
CA ILE A 87 -7.08 8.72 -5.63
C ILE A 87 -7.74 9.93 -4.94
N ARG A 88 -6.95 10.89 -4.48
CA ARG A 88 -7.41 12.14 -3.88
C ARG A 88 -7.84 13.11 -4.98
N SER A 89 -9.14 13.29 -5.17
CA SER A 89 -9.73 14.02 -6.30
C SER A 89 -9.26 15.47 -6.50
N LYS A 90 -8.65 16.09 -5.49
CA LYS A 90 -8.08 17.45 -5.55
C LYS A 90 -6.55 17.46 -5.60
N SER A 91 -5.91 16.29 -5.63
CA SER A 91 -4.47 16.18 -5.69
C SER A 91 -3.95 16.54 -7.09
N PRO A 92 -2.85 17.27 -7.20
CA PRO A 92 -2.18 17.50 -8.49
C PRO A 92 -1.61 16.21 -9.09
N THR A 93 -1.48 15.15 -8.29
CA THR A 93 -0.99 13.82 -8.68
C THR A 93 -2.12 12.77 -8.77
N TYR A 94 -3.40 13.21 -8.87
CA TYR A 94 -4.52 12.28 -9.03
C TYR A 94 -4.29 11.33 -10.23
N GLY A 95 -4.43 10.02 -9.99
CA GLY A 95 -4.18 8.98 -10.98
C GLY A 95 -2.70 8.63 -11.21
N GLN A 96 -1.77 9.37 -10.63
CA GLN A 96 -0.36 8.97 -10.63
C GLN A 96 -0.12 7.88 -9.58
N TYR A 97 0.90 7.07 -9.80
CA TYR A 97 1.27 6.00 -8.87
C TYR A 97 2.77 5.95 -8.60
N GLU A 98 3.11 5.42 -7.44
CA GLU A 98 4.48 5.07 -7.08
C GLU A 98 4.59 3.55 -7.00
N LYS A 99 5.73 3.00 -7.43
CA LYS A 99 6.03 1.57 -7.32
C LYS A 99 7.33 1.34 -6.57
N VAL A 100 7.31 0.41 -5.62
CA VAL A 100 8.44 0.13 -4.74
C VAL A 100 8.64 -1.38 -4.62
N ILE A 101 9.89 -1.84 -4.76
CA ILE A 101 10.24 -3.23 -4.42
C ILE A 101 10.45 -3.31 -2.91
N LEU A 102 9.60 -4.11 -2.27
CA LEU A 102 9.73 -4.44 -0.84
C LEU A 102 10.16 -5.90 -0.71
N SER A 103 11.14 -6.17 0.15
CA SER A 103 11.61 -7.55 0.39
C SER A 103 12.03 -7.80 1.83
N GLY A 104 12.03 -9.08 2.22
CA GLY A 104 12.62 -9.52 3.48
C GLY A 104 14.12 -9.24 3.57
N GLU A 105 14.81 -8.99 2.45
CA GLU A 105 16.24 -8.65 2.40
C GLU A 105 16.47 -7.15 2.55
N ASN A 106 15.78 -6.30 1.77
CA ASN A 106 16.00 -4.87 1.79
C ASN A 106 15.40 -4.17 3.02
N LYS A 107 14.51 -4.84 3.76
CA LYS A 107 13.81 -4.33 4.97
C LYS A 107 13.05 -3.02 4.74
N THR A 108 12.90 -2.61 3.48
CA THR A 108 12.21 -1.39 3.10
C THR A 108 10.75 -1.44 3.55
N MET A 109 10.27 -0.34 4.09
CA MET A 109 8.86 -0.14 4.43
C MET A 109 8.30 0.98 3.56
N PHE A 110 7.01 0.90 3.25
CA PHE A 110 6.32 1.92 2.48
C PHE A 110 5.15 2.48 3.30
N TRP A 111 5.16 3.79 3.52
CA TRP A 111 4.04 4.49 4.14
C TRP A 111 3.11 5.02 3.07
N ILE A 112 1.86 4.60 3.12
CA ILE A 112 0.78 4.94 2.20
C ILE A 112 -0.32 5.60 3.03
N PRO A 113 -0.50 6.93 2.94
CA PRO A 113 -1.51 7.64 3.73
C PRO A 113 -2.94 7.36 3.23
N PRO A 114 -3.98 7.81 3.98
CA PRO A 114 -5.35 7.79 3.49
C PRO A 114 -5.50 8.52 2.16
N GLY A 115 -6.39 8.01 1.28
CA GLY A 115 -6.64 8.60 -0.04
C GLY A 115 -5.78 8.00 -1.16
N PHE A 116 -5.19 6.84 -0.91
CA PHE A 116 -4.51 6.05 -1.93
C PHE A 116 -5.18 4.69 -2.10
N ALA A 117 -5.24 4.21 -3.35
CA ALA A 117 -5.52 2.81 -3.65
C ALA A 117 -4.20 2.04 -3.63
N HIS A 118 -4.18 0.88 -2.97
CA HIS A 118 -2.97 0.11 -2.71
C HIS A 118 -3.11 -1.34 -3.16
N GLY A 119 -2.05 -1.85 -3.74
CA GLY A 119 -1.93 -3.26 -4.11
C GLY A 119 -0.49 -3.68 -4.33
N PHE A 120 -0.30 -4.98 -4.43
CA PHE A 120 1.03 -5.55 -4.71
C PHE A 120 0.92 -6.83 -5.52
N ILE A 121 2.00 -7.17 -6.19
CA ILE A 121 2.21 -8.48 -6.81
C ILE A 121 3.42 -9.17 -6.18
N THR A 122 3.26 -10.45 -5.84
CA THR A 122 4.35 -11.25 -5.25
C THR A 122 5.34 -11.71 -6.32
N LEU A 123 6.62 -11.53 -6.04
CA LEU A 123 7.72 -11.87 -6.96
C LEU A 123 8.36 -13.23 -6.64
N GLU A 124 8.11 -13.75 -5.45
CA GLU A 124 8.65 -15.01 -4.93
C GLU A 124 7.56 -15.86 -4.29
N ASP A 125 7.77 -17.19 -4.24
CA ASP A 125 6.89 -18.09 -3.50
C ASP A 125 7.02 -17.89 -1.99
N ASP A 126 5.98 -18.28 -1.24
CA ASP A 126 5.89 -18.16 0.21
C ASP A 126 6.21 -16.75 0.74
N THR A 127 5.87 -15.72 -0.05
CA THR A 127 6.04 -14.33 0.36
C THR A 127 5.10 -13.99 1.51
N ILE A 128 5.69 -13.52 2.62
CA ILE A 128 4.96 -13.04 3.81
C ILE A 128 4.96 -11.52 3.81
N PHE A 129 3.78 -10.95 3.60
CA PHE A 129 3.52 -9.52 3.58
C PHE A 129 2.79 -9.10 4.86
N ASN A 130 3.26 -8.03 5.51
CA ASN A 130 2.69 -7.51 6.74
C ASN A 130 2.39 -6.01 6.60
N TYR A 131 1.26 -5.57 7.16
CA TYR A 131 0.91 -4.15 7.14
C TYR A 131 0.07 -3.73 8.34
N LYS A 132 0.37 -2.53 8.85
CA LYS A 132 -0.38 -1.86 9.91
C LYS A 132 -1.32 -0.84 9.32
N CYS A 133 -2.54 -0.71 9.89
CA CYS A 133 -3.56 0.24 9.46
C CYS A 133 -3.88 1.26 10.55
N THR A 134 -4.15 2.50 10.14
CA THR A 134 -4.51 3.60 11.05
C THR A 134 -5.98 3.58 11.46
N VAL A 135 -6.83 2.87 10.74
CA VAL A 135 -8.27 2.69 10.98
C VAL A 135 -8.62 1.24 10.77
N GLU A 136 -9.61 0.72 11.48
CA GLU A 136 -10.09 -0.66 11.35
C GLU A 136 -10.73 -0.93 9.98
N TYR A 137 -10.76 -2.20 9.58
CA TYR A 137 -11.45 -2.61 8.37
C TYR A 137 -12.95 -2.38 8.47
N ASN A 138 -13.50 -1.72 7.46
CA ASN A 138 -14.93 -1.51 7.31
C ASN A 138 -15.38 -1.94 5.91
N LYS A 139 -16.19 -2.99 5.84
CA LYS A 139 -16.65 -3.59 4.58
C LYS A 139 -17.49 -2.63 3.71
N GLU A 140 -18.31 -1.78 4.35
CA GLU A 140 -19.19 -0.85 3.63
C GLU A 140 -18.42 0.32 2.99
N SER A 141 -17.23 0.61 3.52
CA SER A 141 -16.33 1.66 3.01
C SER A 141 -15.30 1.12 2.01
N GLU A 142 -15.23 -0.21 1.83
CA GLU A 142 -14.26 -0.83 0.92
C GLU A 142 -14.53 -0.43 -0.53
N GLY A 143 -13.46 -0.10 -1.25
CA GLY A 143 -13.46 0.12 -2.68
C GLY A 143 -12.24 -0.53 -3.33
N ALA A 144 -12.34 -0.79 -4.61
CA ALA A 144 -11.24 -1.34 -5.39
C ALA A 144 -11.18 -0.74 -6.79
N LEU A 145 -9.96 -0.38 -7.24
CA LEU A 145 -9.71 -0.03 -8.63
C LEU A 145 -9.29 -1.27 -9.42
N LEU A 146 -9.64 -1.27 -10.69
CA LEU A 146 -9.20 -2.30 -11.62
C LEU A 146 -7.67 -2.20 -11.77
N TRP A 147 -6.94 -3.28 -11.43
CA TRP A 147 -5.48 -3.31 -11.48
C TRP A 147 -4.89 -3.05 -12.89
N LYS A 148 -5.64 -3.41 -13.94
CA LYS A 148 -5.34 -3.16 -15.36
C LYS A 148 -6.14 -2.00 -15.94
N ASP A 149 -6.46 -0.99 -15.14
CA ASP A 149 -7.13 0.21 -15.61
C ASP A 149 -6.33 0.85 -16.74
N PRO A 150 -6.93 1.07 -17.93
CA PRO A 150 -6.21 1.57 -19.11
C PRO A 150 -5.68 3.00 -18.93
N THR A 151 -6.22 3.77 -17.99
CA THR A 151 -5.75 5.14 -17.71
C THR A 151 -4.55 5.17 -16.78
N LEU A 152 -4.41 4.15 -15.90
CA LEU A 152 -3.30 4.05 -14.97
C LEU A 152 -2.01 3.54 -15.63
N THR A 153 -2.13 2.67 -16.65
CA THR A 153 -1.00 2.08 -17.39
C THR A 153 0.09 1.51 -16.48
N ILE A 154 -0.31 0.86 -15.37
CA ILE A 154 0.62 0.30 -14.40
C ILE A 154 1.34 -0.89 -15.02
N ASP A 155 2.66 -0.81 -15.08
CA ASP A 155 3.51 -1.95 -15.41
C ASP A 155 3.74 -2.82 -14.16
N TRP A 156 3.02 -3.94 -14.10
CA TRP A 156 3.12 -4.92 -13.01
C TRP A 156 4.25 -5.92 -13.19
N ASN A 157 5.01 -5.84 -14.31
CA ASN A 157 6.05 -6.81 -14.68
C ASN A 157 5.52 -8.26 -14.78
N LEU A 158 4.21 -8.44 -14.96
CA LEU A 158 3.58 -9.75 -15.11
C LEU A 158 2.27 -9.64 -15.92
N ASP A 159 2.13 -10.45 -16.97
CA ASP A 159 0.98 -10.40 -17.89
C ASP A 159 -0.28 -11.08 -17.35
N ASN A 160 -0.13 -12.14 -16.56
CA ASN A 160 -1.24 -12.96 -16.06
C ASN A 160 -1.11 -13.21 -14.55
N PRO A 161 -1.50 -12.26 -13.69
CA PRO A 161 -1.45 -12.46 -12.25
C PRO A 161 -2.52 -13.44 -11.77
N ILE A 162 -2.25 -14.06 -10.62
CA ILE A 162 -3.22 -14.86 -9.89
C ILE A 162 -4.09 -13.91 -9.06
N GLU A 163 -5.33 -13.72 -9.48
CA GLU A 163 -6.29 -12.82 -8.85
C GLU A 163 -7.25 -13.57 -7.91
N SER A 164 -7.77 -12.84 -6.91
CA SER A 164 -8.86 -13.36 -6.09
C SER A 164 -10.18 -13.30 -6.85
N LYS A 165 -10.90 -14.43 -6.91
CA LYS A 165 -12.27 -14.47 -7.42
C LYS A 165 -13.30 -13.75 -6.52
N LYS A 166 -12.89 -13.28 -5.35
CA LYS A 166 -13.76 -12.72 -4.30
C LYS A 166 -14.09 -11.24 -4.50
N TYR A 167 -13.36 -10.53 -5.36
CA TYR A 167 -13.55 -9.08 -5.59
C TYR A 167 -14.01 -8.83 -7.02
N PRO A 168 -15.31 -9.06 -7.36
CA PRO A 168 -15.80 -8.89 -8.73
C PRO A 168 -16.05 -7.44 -9.14
N ALA A 169 -16.16 -6.52 -8.21
CA ALA A 169 -16.52 -5.13 -8.49
C ALA A 169 -15.32 -4.20 -8.33
N THR A 170 -14.42 -4.21 -9.33
CA THR A 170 -13.40 -3.17 -9.46
C THR A 170 -13.95 -2.02 -10.29
N GLU A 171 -13.74 -0.79 -9.83
CA GLU A 171 -14.12 0.41 -10.57
C GLU A 171 -12.95 0.91 -11.44
N LEU A 172 -13.27 1.57 -12.54
CA LEU A 172 -12.29 2.35 -13.29
C LEU A 172 -12.04 3.68 -12.56
N LEU A 173 -10.82 4.21 -12.68
CA LEU A 173 -10.42 5.48 -12.06
C LEU A 173 -11.36 6.64 -12.44
N GLU A 174 -11.78 6.70 -13.70
CA GLU A 174 -12.73 7.70 -14.18
C GLU A 174 -14.08 7.65 -13.47
N LYS A 175 -14.61 6.43 -13.21
CA LYS A 175 -15.87 6.26 -12.48
C LYS A 175 -15.74 6.67 -11.03
N LEU A 176 -14.60 6.40 -10.41
CA LEU A 176 -14.34 6.83 -9.03
C LEU A 176 -14.38 8.37 -8.92
N LEU A 177 -13.87 9.09 -9.90
CA LEU A 177 -13.91 10.56 -9.94
C LEU A 177 -15.36 11.07 -10.08
N LEU A 178 -16.14 10.49 -10.97
CA LEU A 178 -17.54 10.86 -11.20
C LEU A 178 -18.39 10.64 -9.95
N ASN A 179 -18.27 9.50 -9.28
CA ASN A 179 -18.98 9.18 -8.06
C ASN A 179 -18.66 10.16 -6.91
N LYS A 180 -17.40 10.60 -6.79
CA LYS A 180 -16.98 11.60 -5.80
C LYS A 180 -17.50 13.00 -6.11
N CYS A 181 -17.79 13.33 -7.37
CA CYS A 181 -18.39 14.60 -7.76
C CYS A 181 -19.89 14.65 -7.50
N HIS A 182 -20.62 13.55 -7.71
CA HIS A 182 -22.07 13.48 -7.47
C HIS A 182 -22.46 13.51 -5.98
N ASN A 183 -21.66 12.89 -5.11
CA ASN A 183 -21.90 12.87 -3.66
C ASN A 183 -21.65 14.21 -2.94
N LYS A 184 -21.27 15.28 -3.65
CA LYS A 184 -21.10 16.63 -3.09
C LYS A 184 -22.35 17.52 -3.25
N ASN A 185 -23.41 17.02 -3.86
CA ASN A 185 -24.65 17.75 -4.09
C ASN A 185 -25.82 17.27 -3.18
N ILE A 186 -25.50 16.68 -2.02
CA ILE A 186 -26.48 16.38 -0.97
C ILE A 186 -26.02 17.06 0.33
#